data_bd28cc96303ce714a9b194f3a8074fa6
#
_entry.id   bd28cc96303ce714a9b194f3a8074fa6
#
_cell.length_a   1.000
_cell.length_b   1.000
_cell.length_c   1.000
_cell.angle_alpha   90.00
_cell.angle_beta   90.00
_cell.angle_gamma   90.00
#
_symmetry.space_group_name_H-M   'P 1'
#
loop_
_entity.id
_entity.type
_entity.pdbx_description
1 polymer ?
#
loop_
_entity_poly.entity_id
_entity_poly.type
_entity_poly.pdbx_seq_one_letter_code
_entity_poly.pdbx_strand_id
1 'polypeptide(L)'
;MINGTKILLENISTVTTTAQYSDKKIGGGYYKNGDGVHTVYTVVNAFLGGITIQGTLEQYPSTDDTDWVDVTTFAGDSTLYNQPNNDDSVDYDFSNTFTGKFVWIRAKYELQNGTIREIRYNY
;
A
#
# COMPACT_ATOMS: atom_id res chain seq x y z
N MET A 1 -10.42 -14.84 16.27
CA MET A 1 -9.00 -14.49 16.27
C MET A 1 -8.73 -13.39 15.26
N ILE A 2 -8.00 -12.42 15.65
CA ILE A 2 -7.61 -11.33 14.74
C ILE A 2 -6.47 -11.84 13.86
N ASN A 3 -6.58 -11.63 12.57
CA ASN A 3 -5.58 -12.07 11.61
C ASN A 3 -4.33 -11.21 11.61
N GLY A 4 -4.06 -10.47 12.55
CA GLY A 4 -2.84 -9.69 12.67
C GLY A 4 -2.71 -8.56 11.67
N THR A 5 -2.33 -7.41 12.17
CA THR A 5 -2.01 -6.27 11.35
C THR A 5 -0.56 -6.37 10.92
N LYS A 6 -0.29 -6.12 9.65
CA LYS A 6 1.05 -6.12 9.10
C LYS A 6 1.41 -4.71 8.65
N ILE A 7 2.68 -4.38 8.71
CA ILE A 7 3.17 -3.09 8.25
C ILE A 7 3.81 -3.30 6.88
N LEU A 8 3.24 -2.65 5.86
CA LEU A 8 3.80 -2.69 4.51
C LEU A 8 4.92 -1.68 4.35
N LEU A 9 4.74 -0.48 4.84
CA LEU A 9 5.75 0.58 4.79
C LEU A 9 5.71 1.38 6.08
N GLU A 10 6.87 1.96 6.44
CA GLU A 10 7.00 2.77 7.64
C GLU A 10 8.09 3.82 7.44
N ASN A 11 7.75 5.07 7.74
CA ASN A 11 8.70 6.19 7.75
C ASN A 11 9.49 6.36 6.45
N ILE A 12 8.79 6.37 5.33
CA ILE A 12 9.38 6.58 4.02
C ILE A 12 9.39 8.09 3.73
N SER A 13 10.57 8.68 3.63
CA SER A 13 10.71 10.12 3.38
C SER A 13 11.68 10.43 2.24
N THR A 14 12.27 9.44 1.62
CA THR A 14 13.21 9.63 0.51
C THR A 14 12.42 9.84 -0.77
N VAL A 15 12.66 10.96 -1.43
CA VAL A 15 12.03 11.28 -2.72
C VAL A 15 12.50 10.27 -3.78
N THR A 16 11.57 9.80 -4.59
CA THR A 16 11.86 8.83 -5.64
C THR A 16 11.42 9.39 -6.98
N THR A 17 12.14 9.01 -8.04
CA THR A 17 11.78 9.38 -9.42
C THR A 17 11.13 8.22 -10.16
N THR A 18 11.12 7.03 -9.57
CA THR A 18 10.53 5.84 -10.13
C THR A 18 9.73 5.13 -9.04
N ALA A 19 8.84 4.25 -9.44
CA ALA A 19 8.05 3.46 -8.51
C ALA A 19 8.94 2.57 -7.65
N GLN A 20 8.63 2.51 -6.39
CA GLN A 20 9.29 1.64 -5.40
C GLN A 20 8.25 0.67 -4.85
N TYR A 21 8.73 -0.41 -4.25
CA TYR A 21 7.84 -1.46 -3.76
C TYR A 21 8.19 -1.80 -2.32
N SER A 22 7.18 -2.06 -1.52
CA SER A 22 7.38 -2.63 -0.19
C SER A 22 7.71 -4.11 -0.30
N ASP A 23 8.16 -4.70 0.80
CA ASP A 23 8.21 -6.16 0.90
C ASP A 23 6.79 -6.71 0.82
N LYS A 24 6.66 -7.90 0.25
CA LYS A 24 5.37 -8.56 0.20
C LYS A 24 5.00 -9.13 1.57
N LYS A 25 3.73 -9.09 1.87
CA LYS A 25 3.16 -9.68 3.09
C LYS A 25 2.09 -10.69 2.70
N ILE A 26 1.87 -11.66 3.57
CA ILE A 26 0.92 -12.74 3.33
C ILE A 26 -0.49 -12.18 3.21
N GLY A 27 -1.19 -12.55 2.15
CA GLY A 27 -2.62 -12.33 2.04
C GLY A 27 -3.42 -13.52 2.56
N GLY A 28 -4.73 -13.37 2.65
CA GLY A 28 -5.59 -14.44 3.14
C GLY A 28 -5.54 -15.72 2.31
N GLY A 29 -5.28 -15.59 1.01
CA GLY A 29 -5.18 -16.74 0.12
C GLY A 29 -3.99 -17.63 0.36
N TYR A 30 -2.94 -17.12 1.03
CA TYR A 30 -1.75 -17.91 1.31
C TYR A 30 -2.09 -19.14 2.15
N TYR A 31 -2.91 -18.97 3.16
CA TYR A 31 -3.32 -20.08 4.03
C TYR A 31 -4.65 -20.70 3.63
N LYS A 32 -5.25 -20.23 2.55
CA LYS A 32 -6.57 -20.67 2.11
C LYS A 32 -7.64 -20.45 3.19
N ASN A 33 -7.42 -19.49 4.07
CA ASN A 33 -8.38 -19.10 5.09
C ASN A 33 -8.64 -17.60 4.96
N GLY A 34 -9.60 -17.13 5.70
CA GLY A 34 -10.02 -15.74 5.59
C GLY A 34 -11.16 -15.59 4.59
N ASP A 35 -11.84 -14.49 4.66
CA ASP A 35 -13.04 -14.20 3.86
C ASP A 35 -12.72 -13.43 2.57
N GLY A 36 -11.44 -13.15 2.32
CA GLY A 36 -11.04 -12.39 1.15
C GLY A 36 -11.24 -10.89 1.30
N VAL A 37 -11.55 -10.41 2.48
CA VAL A 37 -11.68 -8.97 2.74
C VAL A 37 -10.37 -8.45 3.32
N HIS A 38 -9.86 -7.38 2.73
CA HIS A 38 -8.60 -6.77 3.11
C HIS A 38 -8.82 -5.29 3.39
N THR A 39 -8.15 -4.78 4.41
CA THR A 39 -8.20 -3.36 4.73
C THR A 39 -6.78 -2.83 4.83
N VAL A 40 -6.55 -1.69 4.18
CA VAL A 40 -5.27 -0.99 4.22
C VAL A 40 -5.52 0.38 4.85
N TYR A 41 -4.71 0.73 5.81
CA TYR A 41 -4.75 2.02 6.49
C TYR A 41 -3.44 2.75 6.24
N THR A 42 -3.53 3.93 5.65
CA THR A 42 -2.36 4.70 5.22
C THR A 42 -2.33 6.04 5.94
N VAL A 43 -1.19 6.38 6.49
CA VAL A 43 -0.95 7.67 7.14
C VAL A 43 0.18 8.37 6.41
N VAL A 44 -0.06 9.60 5.96
CA VAL A 44 0.92 10.41 5.23
C VAL A 44 1.01 11.79 5.84
N ASN A 45 2.13 12.47 5.56
CA ASN A 45 2.37 13.82 6.08
C ASN A 45 2.96 14.68 4.96
N ALA A 46 2.34 15.81 4.68
CA ALA A 46 2.75 16.74 3.61
C ALA A 46 2.98 16.01 2.28
N PHE A 47 2.17 15.02 2.00
CA PHE A 47 2.42 14.03 0.96
C PHE A 47 2.09 14.56 -0.43
N LEU A 48 3.02 14.36 -1.35
CA LEU A 48 2.79 14.47 -2.79
C LEU A 48 3.37 13.22 -3.43
N GLY A 49 2.52 12.43 -4.06
CA GLY A 49 2.96 11.18 -4.67
C GLY A 49 1.80 10.26 -4.93
N GLY A 50 2.08 8.99 -5.08
CA GLY A 50 1.08 7.97 -5.33
C GLY A 50 1.35 6.70 -4.55
N ILE A 51 0.29 6.01 -4.17
CA ILE A 51 0.36 4.73 -3.48
C ILE A 51 -0.66 3.81 -4.12
N THR A 52 -0.20 2.64 -4.54
CA THR A 52 -1.04 1.59 -5.10
C THR A 52 -0.81 0.32 -4.32
N ILE A 53 -1.87 -0.33 -3.91
CA ILE A 53 -1.77 -1.64 -3.26
C ILE A 53 -1.91 -2.69 -4.34
N GLN A 54 -1.01 -3.64 -4.34
CA GLN A 54 -0.96 -4.72 -5.32
C GLN A 54 -1.15 -6.06 -4.66
N GLY A 55 -1.81 -6.96 -5.36
CA GLY A 55 -1.99 -8.33 -4.93
C GLY A 55 -1.59 -9.30 -6.01
N THR A 56 -1.30 -10.54 -5.62
CA THR A 56 -0.96 -11.59 -6.57
C THR A 56 -1.53 -12.92 -6.11
N LEU A 57 -1.87 -13.76 -7.08
CA LEU A 57 -2.27 -15.14 -6.83
C LEU A 57 -1.09 -16.11 -6.96
N GLU A 58 0.07 -15.61 -7.37
CA GLU A 58 1.26 -16.44 -7.53
C GLU A 58 1.91 -16.71 -6.19
N GLN A 59 2.35 -17.95 -5.98
CA GLN A 59 3.06 -18.30 -4.75
C GLN A 59 4.47 -17.74 -4.73
N TYR A 60 5.11 -17.66 -5.89
CA TYR A 60 6.47 -17.13 -6.02
C TYR A 60 6.48 -16.04 -7.09
N PRO A 61 5.91 -14.87 -6.79
CA PRO A 61 5.79 -13.81 -7.79
C PRO A 61 7.14 -13.17 -8.08
N SER A 62 7.29 -12.68 -9.31
CA SER A 62 8.43 -11.84 -9.64
C SER A 62 8.37 -10.51 -8.86
N THR A 63 9.50 -9.83 -8.78
CA THR A 63 9.55 -8.54 -8.08
C THR A 63 9.06 -7.38 -8.94
N ASP A 64 8.99 -7.57 -10.26
CA ASP A 64 8.41 -6.56 -11.15
C ASP A 64 6.87 -6.65 -11.16
N ASP A 65 6.22 -5.87 -11.99
CA ASP A 65 4.76 -5.83 -12.02
C ASP A 65 4.11 -6.99 -12.76
N THR A 66 4.88 -7.90 -13.35
CA THR A 66 4.35 -8.93 -14.24
C THR A 66 3.31 -9.82 -13.59
N ASP A 67 3.57 -10.21 -12.34
CA ASP A 67 2.70 -11.14 -11.61
C ASP A 67 1.75 -10.44 -10.64
N TRP A 68 1.70 -9.11 -10.67
CA TRP A 68 0.95 -8.34 -9.70
C TRP A 68 -0.18 -7.57 -10.38
N VAL A 69 -1.28 -7.41 -9.67
CA VAL A 69 -2.39 -6.58 -10.14
C VAL A 69 -2.62 -5.45 -9.15
N ASP A 70 -3.00 -4.28 -9.66
CA ASP A 70 -3.37 -3.16 -8.84
C ASP A 70 -4.77 -3.42 -8.27
N VAL A 71 -4.90 -3.44 -6.95
CA VAL A 71 -6.19 -3.74 -6.32
C VAL A 71 -6.85 -2.50 -5.75
N THR A 72 -6.08 -1.53 -5.31
CA THR A 72 -6.62 -0.24 -4.92
C THR A 72 -5.54 0.80 -5.06
N THR A 73 -5.90 1.95 -5.60
CA THR A 73 -4.99 3.06 -5.80
C THR A 73 -5.43 4.22 -4.93
N PHE A 74 -4.47 4.79 -4.25
CA PHE A 74 -4.66 5.93 -3.41
C PHE A 74 -3.80 7.06 -3.96
N ALA A 75 -4.45 7.99 -4.63
CA ALA A 75 -3.79 9.17 -5.22
C ALA A 75 -2.62 8.79 -6.13
N GLY A 76 -2.75 7.74 -6.90
CA GLY A 76 -1.59 7.17 -7.52
C GLY A 76 -1.66 6.97 -9.02
N ASP A 77 -2.55 7.61 -9.72
CA ASP A 77 -2.49 7.60 -11.17
C ASP A 77 -1.60 8.77 -11.63
N SER A 78 -1.82 9.26 -12.83
CA SER A 78 -1.07 10.37 -13.37
C SER A 78 -1.25 11.66 -12.57
N THR A 79 -2.26 11.73 -11.72
CA THR A 79 -2.53 12.90 -10.89
C THR A 79 -2.06 12.60 -9.48
N LEU A 80 -0.98 13.23 -9.07
CA LEU A 80 -0.43 13.01 -7.74
C LEU A 80 -1.34 13.63 -6.69
N TYR A 81 -1.47 12.93 -5.58
CA TYR A 81 -2.20 13.46 -4.43
C TYR A 81 -1.37 14.56 -3.77
N ASN A 82 -1.99 15.68 -3.55
CA ASN A 82 -1.38 16.79 -2.85
C ASN A 82 -2.19 17.05 -1.58
N GLN A 83 -1.57 16.79 -0.44
CA GLN A 83 -2.20 17.02 0.84
C GLN A 83 -2.59 18.50 0.94
N PRO A 84 -3.83 18.83 1.35
CA PRO A 84 -4.25 20.23 1.44
C PRO A 84 -3.30 21.05 2.29
N ASN A 85 -2.93 22.22 1.78
CA ASN A 85 -2.07 23.20 2.45
C ASN A 85 -0.64 22.73 2.71
N ASN A 86 -0.23 21.56 2.21
CA ASN A 86 1.11 21.00 2.48
C ASN A 86 1.51 21.16 3.96
N ASP A 87 0.55 21.02 4.84
CA ASP A 87 0.77 21.27 6.26
C ASP A 87 1.42 20.05 6.89
N ASP A 88 2.69 20.17 7.25
CA ASP A 88 3.44 19.07 7.85
C ASP A 88 3.18 18.92 9.35
N SER A 89 2.34 19.77 9.92
CA SER A 89 1.94 19.64 11.33
C SER A 89 0.77 18.67 11.52
N VAL A 90 0.12 18.25 10.43
CA VAL A 90 -1.08 17.41 10.50
C VAL A 90 -0.88 16.19 9.58
N ASP A 91 -1.08 15.01 10.14
CA ASP A 91 -1.09 13.78 9.34
C ASP A 91 -2.45 13.61 8.69
N TYR A 92 -2.42 13.03 7.49
CA TYR A 92 -3.63 12.58 6.78
C TYR A 92 -3.70 11.07 6.83
N ASP A 93 -4.88 10.54 7.08
CA ASP A 93 -5.09 9.11 7.09
C ASP A 93 -6.18 8.70 6.11
N PHE A 94 -6.03 7.49 5.57
CA PHE A 94 -6.96 6.92 4.61
C PHE A 94 -7.11 5.45 4.89
N SER A 95 -8.31 4.92 4.66
CA SER A 95 -8.50 3.48 4.71
C SER A 95 -9.18 3.02 3.43
N ASN A 96 -8.72 1.91 2.89
CA ASN A 96 -9.31 1.27 1.73
C ASN A 96 -9.56 -0.18 2.03
N THR A 97 -10.72 -0.67 1.59
CA THR A 97 -11.09 -2.08 1.73
C THR A 97 -11.26 -2.65 0.34
N PHE A 98 -10.70 -3.82 0.12
CA PHE A 98 -10.83 -4.51 -1.16
C PHE A 98 -11.02 -6.01 -0.91
N THR A 99 -11.45 -6.72 -1.95
CA THR A 99 -11.72 -8.15 -1.85
C THR A 99 -10.86 -8.92 -2.84
N GLY A 100 -10.58 -10.14 -2.49
CA GLY A 100 -9.81 -11.07 -3.31
C GLY A 100 -9.02 -12.02 -2.42
N LYS A 101 -8.78 -13.22 -2.89
CA LYS A 101 -8.02 -14.21 -2.12
C LYS A 101 -6.56 -14.22 -2.56
N PHE A 102 -5.91 -13.09 -2.35
CA PHE A 102 -4.52 -12.91 -2.77
C PHE A 102 -3.58 -13.69 -1.88
N VAL A 103 -2.56 -14.28 -2.49
CA VAL A 103 -1.50 -14.98 -1.76
C VAL A 103 -0.58 -13.98 -1.09
N TRP A 104 -0.22 -12.90 -1.80
CA TRP A 104 0.65 -11.85 -1.28
C TRP A 104 0.07 -10.49 -1.59
N ILE A 105 0.38 -9.53 -0.73
CA ILE A 105 0.02 -8.12 -0.87
C ILE A 105 1.30 -7.29 -0.71
N ARG A 106 1.44 -6.25 -1.49
CA ARG A 106 2.52 -5.27 -1.34
C ARG A 106 2.02 -3.86 -1.67
N ALA A 107 2.80 -2.86 -1.29
CA ALA A 107 2.56 -1.48 -1.68
C ALA A 107 3.56 -1.08 -2.76
N LYS A 108 3.06 -0.40 -3.79
CA LYS A 108 3.85 0.26 -4.81
C LYS A 108 3.68 1.75 -4.59
N TYR A 109 4.76 2.49 -4.53
CA TYR A 109 4.65 3.90 -4.17
C TYR A 109 5.64 4.76 -4.94
N GLU A 110 5.30 6.03 -5.04
CA GLU A 110 6.14 7.06 -5.59
C GLU A 110 6.01 8.27 -4.68
N LEU A 111 7.12 8.81 -4.21
CA LEU A 111 7.12 9.89 -3.25
C LEU A 111 7.86 11.07 -3.84
N GLN A 112 7.16 12.19 -4.04
CA GLN A 112 7.77 13.41 -4.55
C GLN A 112 7.91 14.48 -3.48
N ASN A 113 7.14 14.41 -2.41
CA ASN A 113 7.29 15.31 -1.27
C ASN A 113 6.67 14.68 -0.04
N GLY A 114 7.17 15.04 1.12
CA GLY A 114 6.60 14.62 2.39
C GLY A 114 7.03 13.23 2.83
N THR A 115 6.19 12.60 3.60
CA THR A 115 6.50 11.34 4.25
C THR A 115 5.31 10.40 4.19
N ILE A 116 5.56 9.14 3.86
CA ILE A 116 4.62 8.06 4.14
C ILE A 116 4.96 7.56 5.54
N ARG A 117 4.10 7.91 6.50
CA ARG A 117 4.34 7.54 7.89
C ARG A 117 4.20 6.05 8.09
N GLU A 118 3.14 5.49 7.51
CA GLU A 118 2.83 4.09 7.76
C GLU A 118 1.78 3.62 6.77
N ILE A 119 1.93 2.39 6.30
CA ILE A 119 0.86 1.66 5.61
C ILE A 119 0.68 0.34 6.35
N ARG A 120 -0.46 0.20 7.01
CA ARG A 120 -0.85 -1.03 7.70
C ARG A 120 -1.81 -1.83 6.84
N TYR A 121 -1.71 -3.13 6.95
CA TYR A 121 -2.53 -4.05 6.18
C TYR A 121 -3.10 -5.13 7.10
N ASN A 122 -4.39 -5.40 6.93
CA ASN A 122 -5.10 -6.43 7.68
C ASN A 122 -5.98 -7.22 6.73
N TYR A 123 -6.10 -8.52 6.98
CA TYR A 123 -6.96 -9.40 6.19
C TYR A 123 -7.82 -10.30 7.06
#